data_33078aca15db6ea87dd8d64fecd00206
#
_entry.id   33078aca15db6ea87dd8d64fecd00206
#
_cell.length_a   1.000
_cell.length_b   1.000
_cell.length_c   1.000
_cell.angle_alpha   90.00
_cell.angle_beta   90.00
_cell.angle_gamma   90.00
#
_symmetry.space_group_name_H-M   'P 1'
#
loop_
_entity.id
_entity.type
_entity.pdbx_description
1 polymer ?
#
loop_
_entity_poly.entity_id
_entity_poly.type
_entity_poly.pdbx_seq_one_letter_code
_entity_poly.pdbx_strand_id
1 'polypeptide(L)'
;MSADKQEGALKPVTPARVADELKKLSAQRKDGKLEPDEYEHRFARMITELRERRIDGSRAEILGTLTPLKDQGIISLGDWQRLTKQLGLG
;
A
#
# COMPACT_ATOMS: atom_id res chain seq x y z
N MET A 1 -12.21 -24.02 -11.10
CA MET A 1 -11.80 -23.29 -11.07
C MET A 1 -11.92 -22.36 -11.21
N SER A 2 -11.74 -22.04 -11.05
CA SER A 2 -11.59 -21.13 -11.20
C SER A 2 -11.31 -20.23 -11.10
N ALA A 3 -11.26 -19.97 -10.71
CA ALA A 3 -10.92 -19.04 -10.61
C ALA A 3 -10.24 -18.59 -10.92
N ASP A 4 -9.91 -18.68 -10.69
CA ASP A 4 -9.14 -18.22 -10.89
C ASP A 4 -8.89 -17.74 -11.62
N LYS A 5 -9.19 -18.00 -11.95
CA LYS A 5 -8.85 -17.51 -12.79
C LYS A 5 -8.89 -16.47 -13.10
N GLN A 6 -9.42 -16.09 -12.81
CA GLN A 6 -9.30 -14.97 -13.02
C GLN A 6 -8.31 -14.55 -12.73
N GLU A 7 -7.82 -15.14 -12.50
CA GLU A 7 -6.81 -14.87 -12.40
C GLU A 7 -6.01 -14.22 -13.24
N GLY A 8 -5.77 -14.33 -14.15
CA GLY A 8 -4.97 -13.58 -15.02
C GLY A 8 -5.23 -12.10 -14.95
N ALA A 9 -6.43 -11.71 -14.88
CA ALA A 9 -6.79 -10.32 -14.76
C ALA A 9 -6.53 -9.82 -13.34
N LEU A 10 -5.85 -8.70 -13.24
CA LEU A 10 -5.57 -8.09 -11.95
C LEU A 10 -6.80 -7.36 -11.45
N LYS A 11 -7.24 -7.73 -10.28
CA LYS A 11 -8.40 -7.08 -9.67
C LYS A 11 -7.97 -5.81 -8.95
N PRO A 12 -8.77 -4.76 -8.98
CA PRO A 12 -8.47 -3.59 -8.17
C PRO A 12 -8.43 -3.95 -6.71
N VAL A 13 -7.61 -3.24 -5.95
CA VAL A 13 -7.54 -3.44 -4.50
C VAL A 13 -8.30 -2.32 -3.81
N THR A 14 -8.87 -2.63 -2.65
CA THR A 14 -9.60 -1.61 -1.89
C THR A 14 -8.63 -0.78 -1.07
N PRO A 15 -9.00 0.45 -0.74
CA PRO A 15 -8.15 1.25 0.15
C PRO A 15 -7.92 0.60 1.50
N ALA A 16 -8.93 -0.08 2.04
CA ALA A 16 -8.80 -0.78 3.31
C ALA A 16 -7.73 -1.86 3.24
N ARG A 17 -7.67 -2.58 2.13
CA ARG A 17 -6.66 -3.61 1.93
C ARG A 17 -5.26 -3.01 1.88
N VAL A 18 -5.12 -1.89 1.20
CA VAL A 18 -3.84 -1.19 1.13
C VAL A 18 -3.41 -0.77 2.53
N ALA A 19 -4.34 -0.22 3.31
CA ALA A 19 -4.06 0.20 4.68
C ALA A 19 -3.58 -0.98 5.53
N ASP A 20 -4.24 -2.13 5.39
CA ASP A 20 -3.87 -3.32 6.15
C ASP A 20 -2.47 -3.79 5.79
N GLU A 21 -2.12 -3.78 4.51
CA GLU A 21 -0.80 -4.19 4.08
C GLU A 21 0.29 -3.25 4.59
N LEU A 22 0.01 -1.96 4.59
CA LEU A 22 0.96 -0.97 5.11
C LEU A 22 1.16 -1.12 6.61
N LYS A 23 0.09 -1.37 7.34
CA LYS A 23 0.17 -1.62 8.78
C LYS A 23 1.01 -2.85 9.07
N LYS A 24 0.82 -3.90 8.28
CA LYS A 24 1.56 -5.14 8.44
C LYS A 24 3.05 -4.93 8.19
N LEU A 25 3.40 -4.23 7.12
CA LEU A 25 4.79 -3.94 6.83
C LEU A 25 5.43 -3.14 7.94
N SER A 26 4.74 -2.12 8.44
CA SER A 26 5.24 -1.28 9.50
C SER A 26 5.46 -2.08 10.78
N ALA A 27 4.51 -2.96 11.12
CA ALA A 27 4.61 -3.79 12.30
C ALA A 27 5.79 -4.75 12.21
N GLN A 28 5.98 -5.36 11.04
CA GLN A 28 7.08 -6.29 10.84
C GLN A 28 8.43 -5.60 10.98
N ARG A 29 8.54 -4.37 10.49
CA ARG A 29 9.77 -3.61 10.65
C ARG A 29 10.01 -3.27 12.12
N LYS A 30 8.97 -2.84 12.83
CA LYS A 30 9.08 -2.50 14.23
C LYS A 30 9.50 -3.69 15.08
N ASP A 31 8.96 -4.87 14.75
CA ASP A 31 9.25 -6.09 15.50
C ASP A 31 10.62 -6.68 15.13
N GLY A 32 11.32 -6.07 14.20
CA GLY A 32 12.62 -6.57 13.79
C GLY A 32 12.55 -7.76 12.85
N LYS A 33 11.37 -8.08 12.32
CA LYS A 33 11.22 -9.20 11.40
C LYS A 33 11.66 -8.83 9.98
N LEU A 34 11.71 -7.54 9.68
CA LEU A 34 12.20 -7.05 8.41
C LEU A 34 13.36 -6.11 8.64
N GLU A 35 14.45 -6.34 7.94
CA GLU A 35 15.54 -5.40 7.91
C GLU A 35 15.12 -4.16 7.10
N PRO A 36 15.78 -3.01 7.32
CA PRO A 36 15.42 -1.80 6.56
C PRO A 36 15.43 -2.01 5.06
N ASP A 37 16.39 -2.77 4.54
CA ASP A 37 16.46 -3.07 3.11
C ASP A 37 15.28 -3.87 2.64
N GLU A 38 14.86 -4.85 3.45
CA GLU A 38 13.73 -5.70 3.11
C GLU A 38 12.43 -4.90 3.13
N TYR A 39 12.30 -4.02 4.12
CA TYR A 39 11.13 -3.15 4.19
C TYR A 39 11.03 -2.27 2.95
N GLU A 40 12.15 -1.67 2.57
CA GLU A 40 12.22 -0.81 1.40
C GLU A 40 11.84 -1.56 0.13
N HIS A 41 12.35 -2.76 0.00
CA HIS A 41 12.07 -3.63 -1.14
C HIS A 41 10.59 -3.95 -1.25
N ARG A 42 9.99 -4.33 -0.12
CA ARG A 42 8.58 -4.70 -0.10
C ARG A 42 7.68 -3.50 -0.33
N PHE A 43 8.08 -2.36 0.22
CA PHE A 43 7.33 -1.13 0.03
C PHE A 43 7.33 -0.72 -1.45
N ALA A 44 8.49 -0.74 -2.08
CA ALA A 44 8.60 -0.39 -3.49
C ALA A 44 7.81 -1.36 -4.37
N ARG A 45 7.85 -2.63 -4.03
CA ARG A 45 7.11 -3.65 -4.75
C ARG A 45 5.60 -3.44 -4.63
N MET A 46 5.15 -3.08 -3.45
CA MET A 46 3.75 -2.79 -3.22
C MET A 46 3.29 -1.60 -4.05
N ILE A 47 4.09 -0.55 -4.09
CA ILE A 47 3.75 0.63 -4.90
C ILE A 47 3.60 0.23 -6.37
N THR A 48 4.53 -0.59 -6.87
CA THR A 48 4.46 -1.07 -8.25
C THR A 48 3.18 -1.84 -8.50
N GLU A 49 2.82 -2.73 -7.59
CA GLU A 49 1.58 -3.50 -7.71
C GLU A 49 0.35 -2.60 -7.73
N LEU A 50 0.35 -1.59 -6.88
CA LEU A 50 -0.79 -0.67 -6.81
C LEU A 50 -0.95 0.13 -8.09
N ARG A 51 0.15 0.47 -8.72
CA ARG A 51 0.08 1.18 -10.00
C ARG A 51 -0.51 0.30 -11.08
N GLU A 52 -0.22 -0.99 -11.06
CA GLU A 52 -0.72 -1.93 -12.05
C GLU A 52 -2.16 -2.35 -11.78
N ARG A 53 -2.49 -2.55 -10.51
CA ARG A 53 -3.81 -3.08 -10.15
C ARG A 53 -4.86 -1.99 -9.94
N ARG A 54 -4.42 -0.79 -9.63
CA ARG A 54 -5.29 0.34 -9.34
C ARG A 54 -6.02 0.13 -8.01
N ILE A 55 -6.32 1.22 -7.37
CA ILE A 55 -7.06 1.19 -6.12
C ILE A 55 -8.51 1.51 -6.43
N ASP A 56 -9.40 0.66 -5.96
CA ASP A 56 -10.83 0.82 -6.16
C ASP A 56 -11.38 1.83 -5.17
N GLY A 57 -11.80 2.96 -5.67
CA GLY A 57 -12.35 4.00 -4.82
C GLY A 57 -12.02 5.37 -5.37
N SER A 58 -12.72 6.36 -4.88
CA SER A 58 -12.44 7.73 -5.27
C SER A 58 -11.16 8.20 -4.60
N ARG A 59 -10.59 9.28 -5.13
CA ARG A 59 -9.41 9.89 -4.54
C ARG A 59 -9.65 10.24 -3.07
N ALA A 60 -10.83 10.78 -2.78
CA ALA A 60 -11.19 11.16 -1.41
C ALA A 60 -11.25 9.95 -0.49
N GLU A 61 -11.79 8.84 -0.98
CA GLU A 61 -11.85 7.61 -0.20
C GLU A 61 -10.47 7.07 0.08
N ILE A 62 -9.61 7.05 -0.93
CA ILE A 62 -8.26 6.56 -0.79
C ILE A 62 -7.50 7.40 0.23
N LEU A 63 -7.55 8.71 0.07
CA LEU A 63 -6.86 9.61 0.99
C LEU A 63 -7.44 9.52 2.40
N GLY A 64 -8.77 9.44 2.51
CA GLY A 64 -9.41 9.33 3.81
C GLY A 64 -9.04 8.07 4.56
N THR A 65 -8.78 6.99 3.83
CA THR A 65 -8.40 5.72 4.44
C THR A 65 -6.91 5.68 4.79
N LEU A 66 -6.06 6.25 3.95
CA LEU A 66 -4.62 6.16 4.12
C LEU A 66 -4.01 7.28 4.95
N THR A 67 -4.60 8.46 4.96
CA THR A 67 -4.07 9.59 5.73
C THR A 67 -3.89 9.28 7.21
N PRO A 68 -4.83 8.56 7.88
CA PRO A 68 -4.62 8.21 9.27
C PRO A 68 -3.33 7.44 9.54
N LEU A 69 -2.87 6.66 8.57
CA LEU A 69 -1.62 5.91 8.74
C LEU A 69 -0.43 6.86 8.85
N LYS A 70 -0.45 7.94 8.07
CA LYS A 70 0.57 8.95 8.16
C LYS A 70 0.45 9.70 9.50
N ASP A 71 -0.76 10.09 9.86
CA ASP A 71 -1.02 10.84 11.08
C ASP A 71 -0.62 10.08 12.33
N GLN A 72 -0.78 8.77 12.31
CA GLN A 72 -0.42 7.91 13.43
C GLN A 72 1.04 7.48 13.42
N GLY A 73 1.80 7.91 12.43
CA GLY A 73 3.20 7.56 12.35
C GLY A 73 3.47 6.14 11.88
N ILE A 74 2.46 5.47 11.35
CA ILE A 74 2.63 4.13 10.80
C ILE A 74 3.45 4.19 9.53
N ILE A 75 3.24 5.22 8.74
CA ILE A 75 4.01 5.51 7.54
C ILE A 75 4.79 6.80 7.78
N SER A 76 6.07 6.81 7.45
CA SER A 76 6.87 8.03 7.55
C SER A 76 6.40 9.04 6.51
N LEU A 77 6.70 10.31 6.74
CA LEU A 77 6.32 11.36 5.80
C LEU A 77 6.95 11.12 4.43
N GLY A 78 8.20 10.68 4.41
CA GLY A 78 8.87 10.37 3.15
C GLY A 78 8.19 9.26 2.38
N ASP A 79 7.81 8.19 3.07
CA ASP A 79 7.10 7.09 2.44
C ASP A 79 5.71 7.51 1.99
N TRP A 80 5.05 8.36 2.77
CA TRP A 80 3.75 8.90 2.40
C TRP A 80 3.84 9.69 1.10
N GLN A 81 4.87 10.52 0.98
CA GLN A 81 5.08 11.31 -0.23
C GLN A 81 5.35 10.42 -1.44
N ARG A 82 6.15 9.38 -1.25
CA ARG A 82 6.41 8.42 -2.33
C ARG A 82 5.12 7.75 -2.78
N LEU A 83 4.34 7.30 -1.82
CA LEU A 83 3.09 6.60 -2.09
C LEU A 83 2.11 7.49 -2.86
N THR A 84 1.88 8.68 -2.35
CA THR A 84 0.91 9.58 -2.98
C THR A 84 1.37 10.03 -4.35
N LYS A 85 2.67 10.27 -4.51
CA LYS A 85 3.21 10.67 -5.81
C LYS A 85 3.06 9.56 -6.84
N GLN A 86 3.40 8.34 -6.45
CA GLN A 86 3.33 7.21 -7.38
C GLN A 86 1.90 6.84 -7.74
N LEU A 87 0.97 7.11 -6.86
CA LEU A 87 -0.44 6.82 -7.11
C LEU A 87 -1.19 8.00 -7.75
N GLY A 88 -0.51 9.11 -7.92
CA GLY A 88 -1.13 10.29 -8.51
C GLY A 88 -2.10 10.99 -7.58
N LEU A 89 -1.90 10.87 -6.28
CA LEU A 89 -2.79 11.45 -5.29
C LEU A 89 -2.29 12.79 -4.75
N GLY A 90 -1.02 13.04 -4.91
CA GLY A 90 -0.41 14.25 -4.37
C GLY A 90 -0.38 15.39 -5.34
#